data_9b1a3a5a28b7a029502288511f157bf8
#
_entry.id   9b1a3a5a28b7a029502288511f157bf8
#
_cell.length_a   1.000
_cell.length_b   1.000
_cell.length_c   1.000
_cell.angle_alpha   90.00
_cell.angle_beta   90.00
_cell.angle_gamma   90.00
#
_symmetry.space_group_name_H-M   'P 1'
#
loop_
_entity.id
_entity.type
_entity.pdbx_description
1 polymer ?
#
loop_
_entity_poly.entity_id
_entity_poly.type
_entity_poly.pdbx_seq_one_letter_code
_entity_poly.pdbx_strand_id
1 'polypeptide(L)'
;MIDRFFEYLINKLYWEFRKDNDLPFGTFNPEPVIRFGGFVLEEPYWNEEKKRVEVRRGWHTREPLLKMGDIPVYTRTIYLNKLFLHKQMGLQVFFESKEEFVKWFNAEVLVEVVCHELAHAFLTDIDPKSQDINGGHGKKHDEYTGKLRKLLENVPEHQELKKFWK
;
A
#
# COMPACT_ATOMS: atom_id res chain seq x y z
N MET A 1 -4.34 18.08 -0.73
CA MET A 1 -4.91 17.73 -2.05
C MET A 1 -4.50 16.33 -2.48
N ILE A 2 -3.23 16.02 -2.51
CA ILE A 2 -2.74 14.68 -2.87
C ILE A 2 -3.22 13.59 -1.90
N ASP A 3 -3.35 13.89 -0.62
CA ASP A 3 -3.86 12.95 0.38
C ASP A 3 -5.30 12.52 0.06
N ARG A 4 -6.14 13.45 -0.35
CA ARG A 4 -7.53 13.15 -0.75
C ARG A 4 -7.59 12.28 -2.00
N PHE A 5 -6.65 12.49 -2.90
CA PHE A 5 -6.53 11.66 -4.10
C PHE A 5 -6.23 10.20 -3.72
N PHE A 6 -5.26 9.96 -2.84
CA PHE A 6 -4.92 8.62 -2.39
C PHE A 6 -6.03 7.99 -1.54
N GLU A 7 -6.68 8.77 -0.71
CA GLU A 7 -7.87 8.30 0.03
C GLU A 7 -8.92 7.76 -0.93
N TYR A 8 -9.26 8.54 -1.95
CA TYR A 8 -10.23 8.15 -2.96
C TYR A 8 -9.77 6.91 -3.74
N LEU A 9 -8.52 6.91 -4.20
CA LEU A 9 -7.96 5.81 -4.99
C LEU A 9 -7.98 4.49 -4.22
N ILE A 10 -7.53 4.51 -2.98
CA ILE A 10 -7.48 3.33 -2.11
C ILE A 10 -8.89 2.78 -1.86
N ASN A 11 -9.84 3.64 -1.54
CA ASN A 11 -11.22 3.23 -1.33
C ASN A 11 -11.84 2.66 -2.61
N LYS A 12 -11.60 3.29 -3.75
CA LYS A 12 -12.09 2.81 -5.03
C LYS A 12 -11.54 1.44 -5.39
N LEU A 13 -10.24 1.25 -5.24
CA LEU A 13 -9.58 -0.05 -5.47
C LEU A 13 -10.12 -1.12 -4.53
N TYR A 14 -10.33 -0.78 -3.27
CA TYR A 14 -10.87 -1.71 -2.29
C TYR A 14 -12.24 -2.25 -2.72
N TRP A 15 -13.17 -1.36 -3.06
CA TRP A 15 -14.54 -1.76 -3.42
C TRP A 15 -14.61 -2.45 -4.79
N GLU A 16 -13.82 -2.00 -5.77
CA GLU A 16 -13.73 -2.65 -7.08
C GLU A 16 -13.13 -4.06 -6.97
N PHE A 17 -12.13 -4.23 -6.13
CA PHE A 17 -11.53 -5.54 -5.88
C PHE A 17 -12.54 -6.50 -5.25
N ARG A 18 -13.32 -6.04 -4.28
CA ARG A 18 -14.36 -6.86 -3.65
C ARG A 18 -15.40 -7.31 -4.66
N LYS A 19 -15.84 -6.40 -5.49
CA LYS A 19 -16.82 -6.65 -6.53
C LYS A 19 -16.31 -7.64 -7.58
N ASP A 20 -15.09 -7.41 -8.06
CA ASP A 20 -14.46 -8.23 -9.10
C ASP A 20 -14.17 -9.65 -8.65
N ASN A 21 -13.92 -9.85 -7.36
CA ASN A 21 -13.59 -11.15 -6.76
C ASN A 21 -14.74 -11.75 -5.96
N ASP A 22 -15.97 -11.24 -6.14
CA ASP A 22 -17.18 -11.72 -5.46
C ASP A 22 -17.03 -11.87 -3.95
N LEU A 23 -16.43 -10.88 -3.30
CA LEU A 23 -16.32 -10.84 -1.85
C LEU A 23 -17.60 -10.24 -1.26
N PRO A 24 -18.54 -11.07 -0.76
CA PRO A 24 -19.84 -10.57 -0.33
C PRO A 24 -19.75 -9.80 0.99
N PHE A 25 -20.82 -9.08 1.31
CA PHE A 25 -21.00 -8.54 2.64
C PHE A 25 -20.94 -9.69 3.67
N GLY A 26 -20.17 -9.50 4.74
CA GLY A 26 -19.96 -10.52 5.75
C GLY A 26 -18.67 -11.32 5.57
N THR A 27 -17.94 -11.16 4.46
CA THR A 27 -16.58 -11.69 4.31
C THR A 27 -15.69 -11.16 5.45
N PHE A 28 -15.86 -9.88 5.74
CA PHE A 28 -15.27 -9.24 6.90
C PHE A 28 -16.39 -8.91 7.87
N ASN A 29 -16.33 -9.42 9.08
CA ASN A 29 -17.37 -9.16 10.09
C ASN A 29 -16.70 -8.79 11.43
N PRO A 30 -16.73 -7.50 11.84
CA PRO A 30 -17.30 -6.37 11.08
C PRO A 30 -16.42 -5.92 9.90
N GLU A 31 -17.03 -5.18 8.99
CA GLU A 31 -16.29 -4.57 7.87
C GLU A 31 -15.22 -3.61 8.38
N PRO A 32 -13.98 -3.71 7.88
CA PRO A 32 -12.94 -2.78 8.27
C PRO A 32 -13.14 -1.41 7.62
N VAL A 33 -12.65 -0.38 8.27
CA VAL A 33 -12.54 0.95 7.67
C VAL A 33 -11.20 1.04 6.94
N ILE A 34 -11.25 1.19 5.63
CA ILE A 34 -10.05 1.33 4.80
C ILE A 34 -9.77 2.81 4.58
N ARG A 35 -8.55 3.22 4.83
CA ARG A 35 -8.19 4.65 4.73
C ARG A 35 -6.72 4.83 4.36
N PHE A 36 -6.44 5.99 3.80
CA PHE A 36 -5.08 6.48 3.60
C PHE A 36 -4.63 7.26 4.82
N GLY A 37 -3.51 6.85 5.42
CA GLY A 37 -2.97 7.49 6.62
C GLY A 37 -2.08 8.70 6.33
N GLY A 38 -1.76 8.94 5.06
CA GLY A 38 -0.91 10.05 4.64
C GLY A 38 0.49 9.63 4.28
N PHE A 39 1.26 10.65 3.95
CA PHE A 39 2.70 10.51 3.70
C PHE A 39 3.44 10.73 5.02
N VAL A 40 4.13 9.72 5.47
CA VAL A 40 4.89 9.75 6.74
C VAL A 40 6.35 9.49 6.43
N LEU A 41 7.22 10.28 7.03
CA LEU A 41 8.66 10.14 6.82
C LEU A 41 9.18 8.91 7.57
N GLU A 42 9.73 7.98 6.81
CA GLU A 42 10.52 6.87 7.32
C GLU A 42 11.93 7.00 6.73
N GLU A 43 12.92 7.13 7.60
CA GLU A 43 14.30 7.28 7.17
C GLU A 43 14.90 5.96 6.67
N PRO A 44 15.91 6.01 5.78
CA PRO A 44 16.66 4.82 5.40
C PRO A 44 17.27 4.14 6.63
N TYR A 45 17.36 2.83 6.59
CA TYR A 45 17.94 2.05 7.67
C TYR A 45 18.89 0.99 7.11
N TRP A 46 19.82 0.56 7.95
CA TRP A 46 20.73 -0.52 7.60
C TRP A 46 20.05 -1.88 7.80
N ASN A 47 20.01 -2.70 6.75
CA ASN A 47 19.48 -4.06 6.82
C ASN A 47 20.66 -5.03 7.02
N GLU A 48 20.76 -5.62 8.22
CA GLU A 48 21.85 -6.53 8.57
C GLU A 48 21.86 -7.83 7.75
N GLU A 49 20.69 -8.34 7.39
CA GLU A 49 20.59 -9.57 6.61
C GLU A 49 21.10 -9.37 5.19
N LYS A 50 20.67 -8.27 4.55
CA LYS A 50 20.99 -7.96 3.17
C LYS A 50 22.28 -7.16 3.02
N LYS A 51 22.87 -6.70 4.12
CA LYS A 51 24.10 -5.90 4.16
C LYS A 51 24.02 -4.66 3.24
N ARG A 52 22.88 -3.97 3.30
CA ARG A 52 22.64 -2.76 2.52
C ARG A 52 21.69 -1.80 3.22
N VAL A 53 21.72 -0.55 2.79
CA VAL A 53 20.72 0.45 3.20
C VAL A 53 19.42 0.17 2.45
N GLU A 54 18.32 0.17 3.17
CA GLU A 54 16.98 0.03 2.63
C GLU A 54 16.08 1.17 3.07
N VAL A 55 15.06 1.42 2.26
CA VAL A 55 14.04 2.43 2.53
C VAL A 55 12.67 1.77 2.40
N ARG A 56 11.87 1.87 3.43
CA ARG A 56 10.50 1.38 3.38
C ARG A 56 9.65 2.35 2.57
N ARG A 57 9.03 1.86 1.50
CA ARG A 57 8.25 2.70 0.58
C ARG A 57 6.82 2.94 1.07
N GLY A 58 6.23 1.94 1.69
CA GLY A 58 4.90 2.04 2.28
C GLY A 58 4.68 0.93 3.29
N TRP A 59 3.62 1.03 4.04
CA TRP A 59 3.21 0.03 5.02
C TRP A 59 1.73 0.16 5.33
N HIS A 60 1.20 -0.83 5.99
CA HIS A 60 -0.18 -0.78 6.46
C HIS A 60 -0.24 -1.14 7.94
N THR A 61 -1.26 -0.64 8.60
CA THR A 61 -1.53 -0.94 10.00
C THR A 61 -2.95 -1.46 10.18
N ARG A 62 -3.15 -2.21 11.25
CA ARG A 62 -4.46 -2.63 11.71
C ARG A 62 -4.64 -2.12 13.12
N GLU A 63 -5.55 -1.19 13.27
CA GLU A 63 -5.78 -0.58 14.57
C GLU A 63 -7.27 -0.70 14.94
N PRO A 64 -7.58 -0.97 16.22
CA PRO A 64 -8.96 -0.93 16.67
C PRO A 64 -9.44 0.52 16.66
N LEU A 65 -10.55 0.78 15.95
CA LEU A 65 -11.14 2.11 15.89
C LEU A 65 -12.13 2.32 17.03
N LEU A 66 -13.04 1.35 17.18
CA LEU A 66 -14.06 1.37 18.22
C LEU A 66 -14.61 -0.04 18.35
N LYS A 67 -15.44 -0.24 19.40
CA LYS A 67 -16.18 -1.49 19.58
C LYS A 67 -17.65 -1.25 19.29
N MET A 68 -18.24 -2.15 18.50
CA MET A 68 -19.68 -2.25 18.35
C MET A 68 -20.15 -3.40 19.22
N GLY A 69 -20.60 -3.09 20.45
CA GLY A 69 -20.78 -4.10 21.49
C GLY A 69 -19.43 -4.68 21.93
N ASP A 70 -19.25 -6.00 21.86
CA ASP A 70 -18.00 -6.68 22.18
C ASP A 70 -17.12 -6.93 20.93
N ILE A 71 -17.57 -6.52 19.75
CA ILE A 71 -16.87 -6.77 18.48
C ILE A 71 -16.07 -5.53 18.11
N PRO A 72 -14.73 -5.63 18.01
CA PRO A 72 -13.90 -4.49 17.59
C PRO A 72 -14.05 -4.22 16.08
N VAL A 73 -14.19 -2.96 15.73
CA VAL A 73 -14.07 -2.50 14.35
C VAL A 73 -12.64 -2.04 14.13
N TYR A 74 -12.00 -2.55 13.08
CA TYR A 74 -10.62 -2.23 12.78
C TYR A 74 -10.51 -1.25 11.62
N THR A 75 -9.55 -0.33 11.72
CA THR A 75 -9.07 0.41 10.57
C THR A 75 -7.92 -0.36 9.91
N ARG A 76 -7.94 -0.37 8.59
CA ARG A 76 -6.80 -0.75 7.77
C ARG A 76 -6.27 0.52 7.15
N THR A 77 -5.15 1.00 7.64
CA THR A 77 -4.58 2.27 7.19
C THR A 77 -3.33 1.99 6.37
N ILE A 78 -3.29 2.57 5.17
CA ILE A 78 -2.13 2.49 4.28
C ILE A 78 -1.38 3.81 4.37
N TYR A 79 -0.08 3.71 4.59
CA TYR A 79 0.84 4.84 4.64
C TYR A 79 1.83 4.74 3.49
N LEU A 80 2.21 5.88 2.96
CA LEU A 80 3.28 5.98 1.97
C LEU A 80 4.42 6.80 2.54
N ASN A 81 5.65 6.48 2.14
CA ASN A 81 6.80 7.22 2.63
C ASN A 81 6.80 8.63 2.04
N LYS A 82 6.94 9.63 2.88
CA LYS A 82 6.99 11.03 2.48
C LYS A 82 8.10 11.34 1.49
N LEU A 83 9.12 10.49 1.41
CA LEU A 83 10.20 10.61 0.44
C LEU A 83 9.72 10.62 -1.01
N PHE A 84 8.55 10.04 -1.30
CA PHE A 84 7.93 10.16 -2.62
C PHE A 84 7.61 11.60 -3.01
N LEU A 85 7.38 12.47 -2.02
CA LEU A 85 7.09 13.88 -2.23
C LEU A 85 8.36 14.74 -2.33
N HIS A 86 9.47 14.22 -1.82
CA HIS A 86 10.74 14.96 -1.70
C HIS A 86 11.83 14.28 -2.51
N LYS A 87 11.67 14.31 -3.83
CA LYS A 87 12.61 13.67 -4.78
C LYS A 87 14.08 14.12 -4.65
N GLN A 88 14.36 15.18 -3.89
CA GLN A 88 15.68 15.81 -3.84
C GLN A 88 16.30 15.90 -2.45
N MET A 89 15.86 15.09 -1.50
CA MET A 89 16.30 15.21 -0.10
C MET A 89 17.65 14.58 0.22
N GLY A 90 18.61 14.60 -0.71
CA GLY A 90 19.95 14.09 -0.45
C GLY A 90 20.04 12.56 -0.24
N LEU A 91 18.94 11.86 -0.37
CA LEU A 91 18.88 10.40 -0.22
C LEU A 91 19.60 9.65 -1.33
N GLN A 92 19.92 10.34 -2.41
CA GLN A 92 20.68 9.77 -3.52
C GLN A 92 22.00 9.16 -3.07
N VAL A 93 22.57 9.66 -1.97
CA VAL A 93 23.81 9.12 -1.40
C VAL A 93 23.69 7.67 -0.90
N PHE A 94 22.46 7.19 -0.64
CA PHE A 94 22.19 5.82 -0.23
C PHE A 94 22.00 4.86 -1.39
N PHE A 95 21.98 5.38 -2.62
CA PHE A 95 21.78 4.60 -3.83
C PHE A 95 23.04 4.69 -4.70
N GLU A 96 23.30 3.66 -5.49
CA GLU A 96 24.47 3.62 -6.38
C GLU A 96 24.47 4.73 -7.42
N SER A 97 23.26 5.15 -7.85
CA SER A 97 23.11 6.21 -8.85
C SER A 97 21.82 7.00 -8.65
N LYS A 98 21.77 8.19 -9.24
CA LYS A 98 20.57 9.02 -9.28
C LYS A 98 19.42 8.29 -10.02
N GLU A 99 19.76 7.56 -11.07
CA GLU A 99 18.82 6.79 -11.86
C GLU A 99 18.16 5.70 -11.02
N GLU A 100 18.92 5.03 -10.18
CA GLU A 100 18.38 4.03 -9.24
C GLU A 100 17.43 4.67 -8.24
N PHE A 101 17.78 5.81 -7.67
CA PHE A 101 16.91 6.56 -6.76
C PHE A 101 15.58 6.93 -7.43
N VAL A 102 15.64 7.49 -8.65
CA VAL A 102 14.42 7.87 -9.40
C VAL A 102 13.56 6.65 -9.70
N LYS A 103 14.18 5.52 -10.01
CA LYS A 103 13.49 4.25 -10.24
C LYS A 103 12.74 3.79 -8.99
N TRP A 104 13.31 4.01 -7.82
CA TRP A 104 12.69 3.65 -6.55
C TRP A 104 11.50 4.56 -6.17
N PHE A 105 11.52 5.83 -6.59
CA PHE A 105 10.55 6.85 -6.18
C PHE A 105 9.89 7.52 -7.39
N ASN A 106 9.19 6.76 -8.19
CA ASN A 106 8.38 7.27 -9.29
C ASN A 106 6.90 6.92 -9.11
N ALA A 107 6.05 7.49 -9.98
CA ALA A 107 4.61 7.30 -9.90
C ALA A 107 4.18 5.84 -10.00
N GLU A 108 4.84 5.05 -10.84
CA GLU A 108 4.50 3.64 -11.01
C GLU A 108 4.83 2.84 -9.76
N VAL A 109 5.98 3.10 -9.16
CA VAL A 109 6.38 2.46 -7.90
C VAL A 109 5.39 2.83 -6.79
N LEU A 110 4.98 4.08 -6.73
CA LEU A 110 4.00 4.55 -5.73
C LEU A 110 2.69 3.76 -5.83
N VAL A 111 2.21 3.58 -7.05
CA VAL A 111 1.00 2.81 -7.34
C VAL A 111 1.18 1.33 -6.99
N GLU A 112 2.33 0.76 -7.34
CA GLU A 112 2.64 -0.63 -6.97
C GLU A 112 2.64 -0.82 -5.45
N VAL A 113 3.17 0.13 -4.70
CA VAL A 113 3.17 0.09 -3.23
C VAL A 113 1.75 0.09 -2.70
N VAL A 114 0.85 0.92 -3.26
CA VAL A 114 -0.56 0.92 -2.86
C VAL A 114 -1.20 -0.46 -3.08
N CYS A 115 -1.00 -1.06 -4.24
CA CYS A 115 -1.52 -2.40 -4.55
C CYS A 115 -0.92 -3.46 -3.62
N HIS A 116 0.36 -3.37 -3.36
CA HIS A 116 1.09 -4.27 -2.46
C HIS A 116 0.52 -4.23 -1.05
N GLU A 117 0.31 -3.04 -0.50
CA GLU A 117 -0.20 -2.88 0.86
C GLU A 117 -1.70 -3.25 0.96
N LEU A 118 -2.49 -2.94 -0.05
CA LEU A 118 -3.88 -3.38 -0.10
C LEU A 118 -3.99 -4.91 -0.14
N ALA A 119 -3.12 -5.58 -0.89
CA ALA A 119 -3.10 -7.04 -0.94
C ALA A 119 -2.83 -7.63 0.46
N HIS A 120 -1.87 -7.09 1.19
CA HIS A 120 -1.63 -7.49 2.58
C HIS A 120 -2.85 -7.25 3.46
N ALA A 121 -3.49 -6.10 3.32
CA ALA A 121 -4.68 -5.75 4.11
C ALA A 121 -5.83 -6.74 3.86
N PHE A 122 -6.08 -7.11 2.61
CA PHE A 122 -7.08 -8.11 2.28
C PHE A 122 -6.73 -9.48 2.87
N LEU A 123 -5.51 -9.95 2.63
CA LEU A 123 -5.08 -11.27 3.07
C LEU A 123 -5.03 -11.41 4.59
N THR A 124 -4.70 -10.35 5.30
CA THR A 124 -4.73 -10.37 6.77
C THR A 124 -6.12 -10.72 7.30
N ASP A 125 -7.17 -10.32 6.60
CA ASP A 125 -8.55 -10.59 7.00
C ASP A 125 -9.10 -11.89 6.40
N ILE A 126 -8.75 -12.21 5.14
CA ILE A 126 -9.30 -13.37 4.42
C ILE A 126 -8.51 -14.65 4.71
N ASP A 127 -7.21 -14.56 4.72
CA ASP A 127 -6.32 -15.71 4.89
C ASP A 127 -5.10 -15.30 5.74
N PRO A 128 -5.30 -15.09 7.05
CA PRO A 128 -4.23 -14.62 7.92
C PRO A 128 -3.01 -15.54 7.95
N LYS A 129 -3.20 -16.84 7.73
CA LYS A 129 -2.09 -17.80 7.71
C LYS A 129 -1.11 -17.55 6.56
N SER A 130 -1.58 -17.03 5.43
CA SER A 130 -0.72 -16.68 4.30
C SER A 130 0.26 -15.57 4.65
N GLN A 131 -0.06 -14.76 5.65
CA GLN A 131 0.76 -13.63 6.10
C GLN A 131 1.86 -14.06 7.08
N ASP A 132 1.82 -15.28 7.57
CA ASP A 132 2.83 -15.82 8.49
C ASP A 132 4.06 -16.37 7.75
N ILE A 133 3.97 -16.55 6.43
CA ILE A 133 5.01 -17.12 5.59
C ILE A 133 5.67 -16.01 4.77
N ASN A 134 7.02 -15.94 4.76
CA ASN A 134 7.79 -14.94 4.01
C ASN A 134 7.33 -13.48 4.25
N GLY A 135 6.93 -13.15 5.46
CA GLY A 135 6.41 -11.81 5.76
C GLY A 135 5.13 -11.48 4.98
N GLY A 136 4.38 -12.50 4.55
CA GLY A 136 3.18 -12.33 3.74
C GLY A 136 3.41 -12.16 2.24
N HIS A 137 4.63 -12.33 1.76
CA HIS A 137 5.00 -12.15 0.35
C HIS A 137 4.94 -13.44 -0.47
N GLY A 138 3.99 -14.31 -0.17
CA GLY A 138 3.82 -15.57 -0.89
C GLY A 138 3.00 -15.42 -2.17
N LYS A 139 2.67 -16.58 -2.76
CA LYS A 139 1.95 -16.68 -4.02
C LYS A 139 0.60 -15.94 -4.01
N LYS A 140 -0.15 -16.03 -2.91
CA LYS A 140 -1.45 -15.34 -2.80
C LYS A 140 -1.30 -13.84 -2.80
N HIS A 141 -0.28 -13.33 -2.13
CA HIS A 141 0.01 -11.90 -2.12
C HIS A 141 0.33 -11.41 -3.54
N ASP A 142 1.15 -12.15 -4.28
CA ASP A 142 1.46 -11.81 -5.67
C ASP A 142 0.21 -11.84 -6.56
N GLU A 143 -0.65 -12.82 -6.37
CA GLU A 143 -1.91 -12.94 -7.09
C GLU A 143 -2.83 -11.74 -6.82
N TYR A 144 -3.00 -11.37 -5.57
CA TYR A 144 -3.86 -10.24 -5.18
C TYR A 144 -3.28 -8.91 -5.65
N THR A 145 -1.98 -8.74 -5.52
CA THR A 145 -1.28 -7.56 -6.05
C THR A 145 -1.49 -7.43 -7.55
N GLY A 146 -1.36 -8.52 -8.29
CA GLY A 146 -1.59 -8.55 -9.73
C GLY A 146 -3.01 -8.19 -10.13
N LYS A 147 -4.01 -8.67 -9.40
CA LYS A 147 -5.42 -8.33 -9.63
C LYS A 147 -5.70 -6.84 -9.36
N LEU A 148 -5.15 -6.31 -8.29
CA LEU A 148 -5.27 -4.88 -7.95
C LEU A 148 -4.63 -3.99 -9.02
N ARG A 149 -3.47 -4.39 -9.53
CA ARG A 149 -2.79 -3.66 -10.61
C ARG A 149 -3.65 -3.60 -11.89
N LYS A 150 -4.29 -4.70 -12.25
CA LYS A 150 -5.21 -4.73 -13.41
C LYS A 150 -6.39 -3.80 -13.22
N LEU A 151 -7.00 -3.78 -12.04
CA LEU A 151 -8.08 -2.86 -11.74
C LEU A 151 -7.61 -1.41 -11.85
N LEU A 152 -6.42 -1.13 -11.38
CA LEU A 152 -5.83 0.21 -11.41
C LEU A 152 -5.64 0.74 -12.82
N GLU A 153 -5.29 -0.12 -13.78
CA GLU A 153 -5.14 0.27 -15.18
C GLU A 153 -6.42 0.89 -15.76
N ASN A 154 -7.57 0.49 -15.23
CA ASN A 154 -8.89 0.99 -15.66
C ASN A 154 -9.38 2.19 -14.84
N VAL A 155 -8.57 2.68 -13.90
CA VAL A 155 -8.94 3.81 -13.05
C VAL A 155 -8.38 5.10 -13.66
N PRO A 156 -9.24 6.08 -14.05
CA PRO A 156 -8.78 7.34 -14.65
C PRO A 156 -7.80 8.12 -13.80
N GLU A 157 -7.95 8.04 -12.49
CA GLU A 157 -7.10 8.72 -11.51
C GLU A 157 -5.64 8.26 -11.59
N HIS A 158 -5.38 7.06 -12.08
CA HIS A 158 -4.02 6.58 -12.32
C HIS A 158 -3.28 7.43 -13.34
N GLN A 159 -3.97 7.86 -14.39
CA GLN A 159 -3.39 8.74 -15.40
C GLN A 159 -3.10 10.14 -14.83
N GLU A 160 -3.95 10.63 -13.96
CA GLU A 160 -3.73 11.91 -13.27
C GLU A 160 -2.49 11.86 -12.37
N LEU A 161 -2.29 10.75 -11.68
CA LEU A 161 -1.10 10.55 -10.86
C LEU A 161 0.18 10.58 -11.70
N LYS A 162 0.17 9.97 -12.86
CA LYS A 162 1.32 10.00 -13.79
C LYS A 162 1.67 11.42 -14.21
N LYS A 163 0.68 12.27 -14.45
CA LYS A 163 0.90 13.69 -14.77
C LYS A 163 1.51 14.46 -13.61
N PHE A 164 1.03 14.19 -12.40
CA PHE A 164 1.54 14.85 -11.20
C PHE A 164 3.02 14.55 -10.95
N TRP A 165 3.47 13.37 -11.34
CA TRP A 165 4.80 12.87 -11.01
C TRP A 165 5.83 13.03 -12.14
N LYS A 166 5.57 13.86 -13.07
CA LYS A 166 6.51 14.14 -14.17
C LYS A 166 7.80 14.82 -13.71
#